data_dcfa890f35ff422ccc1bf775032854cd
#
_entry.id   dcfa890f35ff422ccc1bf775032854cd
#
_cell.length_a   1.000
_cell.length_b   1.000
_cell.length_c   1.000
_cell.angle_alpha   90.00
_cell.angle_beta   90.00
_cell.angle_gamma   90.00
#
_symmetry.space_group_name_H-M   'P 1'
#
loop_
_entity.id
_entity.type
_entity.pdbx_description
1 polymer ?
#
loop_
_entity_poly.entity_id
_entity_poly.type
_entity_poly.pdbx_seq_one_letter_code
_entity_poly.pdbx_strand_id
1 'polypeptide(L)'
;MLLFTYYGHAAFALNNAKRKLLFDPFFTGNPAATTAADVITCNYILVSHGHGDHLGDTAHIAQKTGARVIGCPELLEACQAENGHGMNIGGKADFDFGSVYMTQAIHSSGIPGLLSCGFVVSMEGKNIYYAGDTALFSDMELIGKRFALDCAVLPIGDNYTMGIEDAAEAVKLLKPKHVIPVHYNTWPVIQAEPEKFKILVEAETTAKVHILHPGDSMDLSELK
;
A
#
# COMPACT_ATOMS: atom_id res chain seq x y z
N MET A 1 -3.40 -3.14 -19.48
CA MET A 1 -4.11 -3.67 -18.28
C MET A 1 -3.19 -3.52 -17.09
N LEU A 2 -3.65 -2.88 -16.05
CA LEU A 2 -2.99 -2.78 -14.75
C LEU A 2 -3.98 -3.21 -13.68
N LEU A 3 -3.86 -4.42 -13.19
CA LEU A 3 -4.80 -5.02 -12.25
C LEU A 3 -4.36 -4.77 -10.81
N PHE A 4 -5.24 -4.18 -10.00
CA PHE A 4 -5.14 -4.16 -8.54
C PHE A 4 -5.89 -5.37 -7.99
N THR A 5 -5.28 -6.14 -7.10
CA THR A 5 -5.92 -7.26 -6.39
C THR A 5 -5.79 -7.05 -4.89
N TYR A 6 -6.90 -7.00 -4.17
CA TYR A 6 -6.92 -6.84 -2.72
C TYR A 6 -6.94 -8.20 -2.02
N TYR A 7 -6.06 -8.40 -1.03
CA TYR A 7 -5.96 -9.64 -0.28
C TYR A 7 -6.46 -9.56 1.16
N GLY A 8 -6.82 -8.34 1.61
CA GLY A 8 -7.27 -8.07 2.97
C GLY A 8 -6.25 -7.31 3.81
N HIS A 9 -6.71 -6.57 4.80
CA HIS A 9 -5.93 -5.68 5.65
C HIS A 9 -5.20 -4.61 4.83
N ALA A 10 -3.89 -4.69 4.74
CA ALA A 10 -3.05 -3.82 3.90
C ALA A 10 -2.41 -4.57 2.72
N ALA A 11 -2.65 -5.89 2.61
CA ALA A 11 -2.06 -6.72 1.57
C ALA A 11 -2.79 -6.57 0.23
N PHE A 12 -2.06 -6.19 -0.82
CA PHE A 12 -2.58 -6.11 -2.18
C PHE A 12 -1.49 -6.33 -3.22
N ALA A 13 -1.87 -6.49 -4.48
CA ALA A 13 -0.92 -6.55 -5.59
C ALA A 13 -1.29 -5.60 -6.73
N LEU A 14 -0.26 -5.09 -7.42
CA LEU A 14 -0.36 -4.48 -8.74
C LEU A 14 0.23 -5.44 -9.77
N ASN A 15 -0.53 -5.73 -10.81
CA ASN A 15 -0.14 -6.72 -11.80
C ASN A 15 -0.36 -6.19 -13.22
N ASN A 16 0.67 -6.25 -14.07
CA ASN A 16 0.54 -6.12 -15.51
C ASN A 16 0.88 -7.46 -16.19
N ALA A 17 0.90 -7.49 -17.53
CA ALA A 17 1.20 -8.72 -18.28
C ALA A 17 2.59 -9.33 -17.99
N LYS A 18 3.52 -8.57 -17.41
CA LYS A 18 4.92 -8.96 -17.25
C LYS A 18 5.37 -9.08 -15.79
N ARG A 19 4.84 -8.24 -14.90
CA ARG A 19 5.32 -8.09 -13.52
C ARG A 19 4.17 -7.99 -12.52
N LYS A 20 4.36 -8.64 -11.39
CA LYS A 20 3.46 -8.57 -10.23
C LYS A 20 4.24 -8.02 -9.03
N LEU A 21 3.75 -6.90 -8.50
CA LEU A 21 4.24 -6.25 -7.29
C LEU A 21 3.28 -6.59 -6.15
N LEU A 22 3.79 -7.07 -5.05
CA LEU A 22 3.03 -7.41 -3.84
C LEU A 22 3.37 -6.39 -2.76
N PHE A 23 2.37 -5.91 -2.03
CA PHE A 23 2.52 -4.92 -0.97
C PHE A 23 2.12 -5.52 0.36
N ASP A 24 2.94 -5.27 1.39
CA ASP A 24 2.71 -5.63 2.79
C ASP A 24 2.03 -7.01 2.96
N PRO A 25 2.74 -8.11 2.64
CA PRO A 25 2.16 -9.44 2.42
C PRO A 25 1.79 -10.15 3.72
N PHE A 26 0.76 -9.67 4.38
CA PHE A 26 0.20 -10.30 5.57
C PHE A 26 -0.91 -11.30 5.19
N PHE A 27 -0.56 -12.58 5.12
CA PHE A 27 -1.49 -13.69 4.84
C PHE A 27 -1.64 -14.61 6.05
N THR A 28 -0.51 -15.10 6.59
CA THR A 28 -0.50 -15.98 7.76
C THR A 28 -0.96 -15.21 8.99
N GLY A 29 -2.04 -15.67 9.62
CA GLY A 29 -2.65 -15.00 10.77
C GLY A 29 -3.56 -13.81 10.44
N ASN A 30 -3.75 -13.48 9.16
CA ASN A 30 -4.71 -12.47 8.73
C ASN A 30 -6.12 -13.08 8.64
N PRO A 31 -7.07 -12.69 9.53
CA PRO A 31 -8.42 -13.26 9.52
C PRO A 31 -9.24 -12.84 8.29
N ALA A 32 -8.84 -11.79 7.58
CA ALA A 32 -9.50 -11.32 6.37
C ALA A 32 -8.92 -11.96 5.09
N ALA A 33 -7.76 -12.63 5.15
CA ALA A 33 -7.15 -13.21 3.96
C ALA A 33 -7.96 -14.40 3.43
N THR A 34 -8.25 -14.39 2.13
CA THR A 34 -8.91 -15.50 1.42
C THR A 34 -7.91 -16.38 0.65
N THR A 35 -6.62 -16.05 0.73
CA THR A 35 -5.52 -16.67 -0.02
C THR A 35 -4.39 -17.00 0.95
N ALA A 36 -3.75 -18.16 0.79
CA ALA A 36 -2.57 -18.52 1.58
C ALA A 36 -1.28 -17.97 0.95
N ALA A 37 -0.27 -17.66 1.79
CA ALA A 37 1.06 -17.22 1.33
C ALA A 37 1.71 -18.21 0.34
N ASP A 38 1.49 -19.49 0.53
CA ASP A 38 2.08 -20.57 -0.30
C ASP A 38 1.63 -20.58 -1.76
N VAL A 39 0.50 -19.98 -2.10
CA VAL A 39 0.05 -19.91 -3.50
C VAL A 39 0.39 -18.59 -4.18
N ILE A 40 0.92 -17.65 -3.41
CA ILE A 40 1.30 -16.33 -3.94
C ILE A 40 2.55 -16.46 -4.84
N THR A 41 2.49 -15.79 -5.97
CA THR A 41 3.63 -15.55 -6.86
C THR A 41 3.76 -14.07 -7.10
N CYS A 42 4.99 -13.53 -7.11
CA CYS A 42 5.28 -12.14 -7.42
C CYS A 42 6.71 -11.99 -7.93
N ASN A 43 7.01 -10.82 -8.49
CA ASN A 43 8.36 -10.46 -8.93
C ASN A 43 9.01 -9.46 -7.95
N TYR A 44 8.19 -8.66 -7.28
CA TYR A 44 8.61 -7.64 -6.33
C TYR A 44 7.72 -7.68 -5.11
N ILE A 45 8.30 -7.37 -3.95
CA ILE A 45 7.58 -7.18 -2.67
C ILE A 45 7.98 -5.81 -2.14
N LEU A 46 7.01 -4.94 -1.92
CA LEU A 46 7.20 -3.63 -1.30
C LEU A 46 6.66 -3.70 0.12
N VAL A 47 7.48 -3.33 1.10
CA VAL A 47 7.10 -3.39 2.52
C VAL A 47 7.27 -2.02 3.15
N SER A 48 6.17 -1.51 3.71
CA SER A 48 6.10 -0.16 4.26
C SER A 48 6.83 -0.01 5.60
N HIS A 49 6.72 -1.03 6.47
CA HIS A 49 7.36 -1.04 7.79
C HIS A 49 7.38 -2.45 8.40
N GLY A 50 7.95 -2.58 9.59
CA GLY A 50 8.27 -3.86 10.21
C GLY A 50 7.24 -4.44 11.17
N HIS A 51 6.04 -3.87 11.31
CA HIS A 51 4.98 -4.53 12.08
C HIS A 51 4.57 -5.85 11.44
N GLY A 52 4.16 -6.83 12.26
CA GLY A 52 3.89 -8.19 11.79
C GLY A 52 2.77 -8.29 10.75
N ASP A 53 1.82 -7.38 10.77
CA ASP A 53 0.69 -7.27 9.84
C ASP A 53 1.04 -6.54 8.51
N HIS A 54 2.31 -6.18 8.32
CA HIS A 54 2.87 -5.61 7.08
C HIS A 54 4.07 -6.39 6.59
N LEU A 55 5.09 -6.59 7.46
CA LEU A 55 6.24 -7.44 7.15
C LEU A 55 5.79 -8.88 6.81
N GLY A 56 4.85 -9.41 7.58
CA GLY A 56 4.12 -10.64 7.34
C GLY A 56 4.95 -11.79 6.77
N ASP A 57 4.50 -12.33 5.66
CA ASP A 57 5.11 -13.47 4.96
C ASP A 57 6.22 -13.06 3.97
N THR A 58 6.76 -11.86 4.06
CA THR A 58 7.76 -11.31 3.11
C THR A 58 8.93 -12.25 2.89
N ALA A 59 9.59 -12.72 3.96
CA ALA A 59 10.75 -13.59 3.86
C ALA A 59 10.41 -14.92 3.17
N HIS A 60 9.29 -15.54 3.57
CA HIS A 60 8.80 -16.80 3.00
C HIS A 60 8.50 -16.67 1.50
N ILE A 61 7.73 -15.64 1.12
CA ILE A 61 7.35 -15.43 -0.29
C ILE A 61 8.57 -15.05 -1.13
N ALA A 62 9.47 -14.20 -0.63
CA ALA A 62 10.69 -13.81 -1.34
C ALA A 62 11.60 -15.03 -1.60
N GLN A 63 11.84 -15.87 -0.60
CA GLN A 63 12.63 -17.08 -0.74
C GLN A 63 12.01 -18.04 -1.77
N LYS A 64 10.70 -18.24 -1.72
CA LYS A 64 10.00 -19.16 -2.60
C LYS A 64 9.96 -18.70 -4.06
N THR A 65 9.79 -17.39 -4.29
CA THR A 65 9.55 -16.83 -5.63
C THR A 65 10.79 -16.23 -6.28
N GLY A 66 11.85 -15.94 -5.49
CA GLY A 66 12.98 -15.14 -5.93
C GLY A 66 12.65 -13.65 -6.07
N ALA A 67 11.50 -13.21 -5.56
CA ALA A 67 11.05 -11.83 -5.68
C ALA A 67 12.04 -10.86 -5.05
N ARG A 68 12.23 -9.69 -5.69
CA ARG A 68 13.04 -8.61 -5.12
C ARG A 68 12.25 -7.86 -4.06
N VAL A 69 12.79 -7.78 -2.85
CA VAL A 69 12.20 -7.01 -1.75
C VAL A 69 12.67 -5.56 -1.83
N ILE A 70 11.74 -4.61 -1.80
CA ILE A 70 11.98 -3.17 -1.80
C ILE A 70 11.49 -2.60 -0.47
N GLY A 71 12.38 -1.92 0.25
CA GLY A 71 12.10 -1.32 1.56
C GLY A 71 13.30 -0.55 2.08
N CYS A 72 13.23 -0.06 3.32
CA CYS A 72 14.41 0.51 3.98
C CYS A 72 15.48 -0.58 4.24
N PRO A 73 16.78 -0.22 4.30
CA PRO A 73 17.84 -1.19 4.52
C PRO A 73 17.66 -2.06 5.78
N GLU A 74 17.22 -1.47 6.88
CA GLU A 74 16.95 -2.15 8.14
C GLU A 74 15.86 -3.23 8.02
N LEU A 75 14.87 -2.99 7.17
CA LEU A 75 13.80 -3.95 6.87
C LEU A 75 14.34 -5.13 6.05
N LEU A 76 15.18 -4.87 5.06
CA LEU A 76 15.82 -5.92 4.25
C LEU A 76 16.68 -6.84 5.11
N GLU A 77 17.40 -6.27 6.08
CA GLU A 77 18.18 -7.04 7.07
C GLU A 77 17.27 -7.89 7.96
N ALA A 78 16.20 -7.30 8.48
CA ALA A 78 15.25 -7.98 9.37
C ALA A 78 14.54 -9.17 8.69
N CYS A 79 14.19 -9.07 7.41
CA CYS A 79 13.59 -10.17 6.65
C CYS A 79 14.62 -11.05 5.91
N GLN A 80 15.92 -10.81 6.09
CA GLN A 80 17.03 -11.55 5.48
C GLN A 80 16.86 -11.66 3.94
N ALA A 81 16.48 -10.54 3.30
CA ALA A 81 16.21 -10.50 1.88
C ALA A 81 17.50 -10.66 1.04
N GLU A 82 17.74 -11.85 0.49
CA GLU A 82 18.90 -12.10 -0.39
C GLU A 82 18.86 -11.25 -1.66
N ASN A 83 17.66 -11.04 -2.23
CA ASN A 83 17.43 -10.18 -3.38
C ASN A 83 16.72 -8.89 -2.92
N GLY A 84 17.43 -8.03 -2.20
CA GLY A 84 16.93 -6.76 -1.68
C GLY A 84 17.28 -5.56 -2.54
N HIS A 85 16.43 -4.52 -2.53
CA HIS A 85 16.72 -3.17 -3.02
C HIS A 85 16.40 -2.16 -1.92
N GLY A 86 17.45 -1.70 -1.24
CA GLY A 86 17.33 -0.70 -0.17
C GLY A 86 17.03 0.68 -0.71
N MET A 87 15.98 1.31 -0.19
CA MET A 87 15.61 2.69 -0.46
C MET A 87 15.46 3.46 0.86
N ASN A 88 15.38 4.78 0.79
CA ASN A 88 15.01 5.60 1.93
C ASN A 88 14.03 6.69 1.49
N ILE A 89 13.34 7.30 2.46
CA ILE A 89 12.37 8.36 2.25
C ILE A 89 12.97 9.47 1.38
N GLY A 90 12.23 9.88 0.34
CA GLY A 90 12.67 10.85 -0.67
C GLY A 90 13.46 10.24 -1.82
N GLY A 91 13.84 8.97 -1.74
CA GLY A 91 14.53 8.24 -2.81
C GLY A 91 13.60 7.80 -3.93
N LYS A 92 14.14 7.74 -5.15
CA LYS A 92 13.50 7.16 -6.34
C LYS A 92 14.41 6.09 -6.94
N ALA A 93 13.81 4.99 -7.39
CA ALA A 93 14.49 3.96 -8.15
C ALA A 93 13.66 3.53 -9.36
N ASP A 94 14.32 3.19 -10.47
CA ASP A 94 13.69 2.68 -11.67
C ASP A 94 13.89 1.16 -11.75
N PHE A 95 12.83 0.46 -12.21
CA PHE A 95 12.75 -0.99 -12.38
C PHE A 95 12.17 -1.33 -13.75
N ASP A 96 12.16 -2.59 -14.12
CA ASP A 96 11.63 -3.06 -15.40
C ASP A 96 10.09 -3.01 -15.53
N PHE A 97 9.39 -2.68 -14.43
CA PHE A 97 7.94 -2.39 -14.41
C PHE A 97 7.61 -0.89 -14.44
N GLY A 98 8.58 -0.02 -14.18
CA GLY A 98 8.42 1.42 -14.01
C GLY A 98 9.29 1.98 -12.90
N SER A 99 8.75 2.75 -11.96
CA SER A 99 9.54 3.33 -10.88
C SER A 99 8.83 3.33 -9.53
N VAL A 100 9.63 3.40 -8.47
CA VAL A 100 9.17 3.55 -7.09
C VAL A 100 9.79 4.82 -6.50
N TYR A 101 8.97 5.65 -5.87
CA TYR A 101 9.40 6.74 -5.00
C TYR A 101 8.94 6.45 -3.57
N MET A 102 9.87 6.46 -2.62
CA MET A 102 9.56 6.20 -1.21
C MET A 102 9.17 7.51 -0.53
N THR A 103 7.98 7.54 0.06
CA THR A 103 7.43 8.69 0.81
C THR A 103 7.56 8.46 2.31
N GLN A 104 7.46 9.53 3.10
CA GLN A 104 7.32 9.38 4.54
C GLN A 104 5.94 8.82 4.92
N ALA A 105 5.90 8.18 6.09
CA ALA A 105 4.69 7.86 6.83
C ALA A 105 4.92 8.18 8.31
N ILE A 106 3.89 8.69 9.00
CA ILE A 106 3.97 9.03 10.43
C ILE A 106 3.39 7.89 11.22
N HIS A 107 4.23 6.93 11.56
CA HIS A 107 3.87 5.71 12.28
C HIS A 107 5.10 5.09 12.94
N SER A 108 4.93 4.28 13.99
CA SER A 108 6.01 3.47 14.53
C SER A 108 6.36 2.34 13.56
N SER A 109 7.59 1.86 13.58
CA SER A 109 8.05 0.95 12.53
C SER A 109 8.14 -0.52 12.94
N GLY A 110 8.06 -0.84 14.23
CA GLY A 110 8.23 -2.21 14.73
C GLY A 110 9.68 -2.71 14.73
N ILE A 111 10.60 -2.03 14.07
CA ILE A 111 12.03 -2.37 14.00
C ILE A 111 12.86 -1.16 14.47
N PRO A 112 13.81 -1.33 15.42
CA PRO A 112 14.64 -0.22 15.86
C PRO A 112 15.45 0.41 14.72
N GLY A 113 15.39 1.75 14.61
CA GLY A 113 16.09 2.51 13.56
C GLY A 113 15.38 2.58 12.22
N LEU A 114 14.39 1.74 11.96
CA LEU A 114 13.57 1.81 10.75
C LEU A 114 12.59 2.99 10.83
N LEU A 115 12.37 3.67 9.70
CA LEU A 115 11.29 4.63 9.51
C LEU A 115 10.17 3.98 8.70
N SER A 116 8.92 4.21 9.12
CA SER A 116 7.75 3.81 8.32
C SER A 116 7.66 4.65 7.06
N CYS A 117 7.23 4.06 5.97
CA CYS A 117 7.17 4.69 4.67
C CYS A 117 5.90 4.32 3.88
N GLY A 118 5.59 5.15 2.90
CA GLY A 118 4.68 4.84 1.82
C GLY A 118 5.44 4.77 0.49
N PHE A 119 4.71 4.51 -0.59
CA PHE A 119 5.28 4.39 -1.93
C PHE A 119 4.41 5.10 -2.96
N VAL A 120 5.03 5.84 -3.88
CA VAL A 120 4.39 6.14 -5.17
C VAL A 120 5.00 5.22 -6.21
N VAL A 121 4.18 4.36 -6.80
CA VAL A 121 4.57 3.46 -7.88
C VAL A 121 4.06 4.01 -9.20
N SER A 122 4.97 4.25 -10.15
CA SER A 122 4.62 4.58 -11.53
C SER A 122 4.72 3.32 -12.38
N MET A 123 3.58 2.83 -12.88
CA MET A 123 3.47 1.58 -13.63
C MET A 123 2.41 1.72 -14.73
N GLU A 124 2.68 1.30 -15.97
CA GLU A 124 1.75 1.40 -17.11
C GLU A 124 1.19 2.83 -17.33
N GLY A 125 1.99 3.86 -17.05
CA GLY A 125 1.57 5.26 -17.18
C GLY A 125 0.62 5.77 -16.10
N LYS A 126 0.38 4.99 -15.03
CA LYS A 126 -0.40 5.34 -13.86
C LYS A 126 0.50 5.57 -12.65
N ASN A 127 0.13 6.53 -11.80
CA ASN A 127 0.77 6.80 -10.51
C ASN A 127 -0.14 6.32 -9.38
N ILE A 128 0.30 5.32 -8.64
CA ILE A 128 -0.42 4.73 -7.52
C ILE A 128 0.33 5.07 -6.23
N TYR A 129 -0.32 5.78 -5.31
CA TYR A 129 0.20 6.04 -3.98
C TYR A 129 -0.35 5.03 -2.98
N TYR A 130 0.53 4.34 -2.28
CA TYR A 130 0.22 3.56 -1.10
C TYR A 130 0.79 4.27 0.12
N ALA A 131 -0.06 4.65 1.06
CA ALA A 131 0.34 5.44 2.21
C ALA A 131 1.13 4.63 3.25
N GLY A 132 1.00 3.30 3.25
CA GLY A 132 1.37 2.48 4.41
C GLY A 132 0.50 2.82 5.62
N ASP A 133 0.94 2.48 6.80
CA ASP A 133 0.34 2.94 8.05
C ASP A 133 0.84 4.34 8.36
N THR A 134 -0.10 5.26 8.54
CA THR A 134 0.23 6.67 8.80
C THR A 134 -0.91 7.41 9.47
N ALA A 135 -0.56 8.42 10.28
CA ALA A 135 -1.43 9.53 10.61
C ALA A 135 -1.57 10.47 9.41
N LEU A 136 -2.55 11.38 9.44
CA LEU A 136 -2.64 12.51 8.50
C LEU A 136 -1.45 13.45 8.71
N PHE A 137 -0.83 13.90 7.61
CA PHE A 137 0.22 14.90 7.64
C PHE A 137 0.16 15.87 6.44
N SER A 138 0.59 17.11 6.66
CA SER A 138 0.46 18.21 5.68
C SER A 138 1.17 17.95 4.36
N ASP A 139 2.31 17.26 4.39
CA ASP A 139 3.15 17.04 3.20
C ASP A 139 2.54 16.02 2.21
N MET A 140 1.40 15.40 2.54
CA MET A 140 0.57 14.70 1.57
C MET A 140 0.17 15.60 0.39
N GLU A 141 0.03 16.91 0.63
CA GLU A 141 -0.20 17.89 -0.45
C GLU A 141 0.98 17.95 -1.45
N LEU A 142 2.22 17.84 -0.97
CA LEU A 142 3.41 17.82 -1.83
C LEU A 142 3.47 16.55 -2.68
N ILE A 143 3.05 15.41 -2.12
CA ILE A 143 2.96 14.15 -2.88
C ILE A 143 1.96 14.30 -4.02
N GLY A 144 0.74 14.80 -3.74
CA GLY A 144 -0.29 15.03 -4.74
C GLY A 144 0.13 16.00 -5.84
N LYS A 145 0.78 17.11 -5.46
CA LYS A 145 1.31 18.11 -6.42
C LYS A 145 2.40 17.54 -7.34
N ARG A 146 3.24 16.63 -6.80
CA ARG A 146 4.38 16.08 -7.53
C ARG A 146 3.99 15.01 -8.53
N PHE A 147 3.04 14.12 -8.18
CA PHE A 147 2.85 12.87 -8.90
C PHE A 147 1.55 12.76 -9.72
N ALA A 148 0.62 13.71 -9.62
CA ALA A 148 -0.68 13.62 -10.32
C ALA A 148 -1.28 12.21 -10.18
N LEU A 149 -1.71 11.85 -8.97
CA LEU A 149 -2.06 10.50 -8.58
C LEU A 149 -3.31 9.98 -9.31
N ASP A 150 -3.20 8.83 -9.97
CA ASP A 150 -4.37 8.13 -10.54
C ASP A 150 -5.13 7.38 -9.45
N CYS A 151 -4.43 6.78 -8.47
CA CYS A 151 -5.06 6.07 -7.37
C CYS A 151 -4.28 6.29 -6.07
N ALA A 152 -4.99 6.39 -4.94
CA ALA A 152 -4.43 6.36 -3.60
C ALA A 152 -5.00 5.18 -2.81
N VAL A 153 -4.14 4.44 -2.11
CA VAL A 153 -4.49 3.34 -1.21
C VAL A 153 -4.22 3.84 0.21
N LEU A 154 -5.28 4.04 1.00
CA LEU A 154 -5.22 4.73 2.28
C LEU A 154 -5.81 3.89 3.42
N PRO A 155 -5.17 3.86 4.61
CA PRO A 155 -5.73 3.24 5.80
C PRO A 155 -6.90 4.11 6.33
N ILE A 156 -7.98 3.45 6.83
CA ILE A 156 -9.15 4.11 7.40
C ILE A 156 -9.60 3.51 8.74
N GLY A 157 -8.79 2.62 9.35
CA GLY A 157 -9.17 1.82 10.50
C GLY A 157 -9.17 2.57 11.83
N ASP A 158 -8.67 3.81 11.86
CA ASP A 158 -8.51 4.59 13.09
C ASP A 158 -7.56 3.91 14.11
N ASN A 159 -7.54 4.36 15.33
CA ASN A 159 -6.74 3.88 16.47
C ASN A 159 -5.23 3.79 16.23
N TYR A 160 -4.79 3.13 15.17
CA TYR A 160 -3.38 2.98 14.81
C TYR A 160 -2.98 3.83 13.59
N THR A 161 -3.93 4.21 12.76
CA THR A 161 -3.73 4.95 11.50
C THR A 161 -4.73 6.09 11.39
N MET A 162 -4.87 6.67 10.18
CA MET A 162 -5.99 7.59 9.92
C MET A 162 -7.33 6.88 10.12
N GLY A 163 -8.31 7.59 10.68
CA GLY A 163 -9.71 7.24 10.60
C GLY A 163 -10.38 7.80 9.34
N ILE A 164 -11.69 7.67 9.25
CA ILE A 164 -12.49 8.08 8.07
C ILE A 164 -12.30 9.58 7.76
N GLU A 165 -12.36 10.43 8.76
CA GLU A 165 -12.27 11.89 8.62
C GLU A 165 -10.87 12.33 8.19
N ASP A 166 -9.83 11.80 8.83
CA ASP A 166 -8.44 12.09 8.49
C ASP A 166 -8.08 11.57 7.10
N ALA A 167 -8.55 10.38 6.74
CA ALA A 167 -8.33 9.81 5.40
C ALA A 167 -9.06 10.63 4.32
N ALA A 168 -10.25 11.16 4.60
CA ALA A 168 -10.95 12.06 3.68
C ALA A 168 -10.20 13.39 3.50
N GLU A 169 -9.61 13.94 4.57
CA GLU A 169 -8.74 15.11 4.48
C GLU A 169 -7.47 14.81 3.69
N ALA A 170 -6.87 13.62 3.89
CA ALA A 170 -5.74 13.16 3.09
C ALA A 170 -6.07 13.13 1.59
N VAL A 171 -7.29 12.71 1.20
CA VAL A 171 -7.74 12.74 -0.20
C VAL A 171 -7.77 14.17 -0.75
N LYS A 172 -8.20 15.16 0.04
CA LYS A 172 -8.18 16.58 -0.38
C LYS A 172 -6.76 17.11 -0.61
N LEU A 173 -5.80 16.67 0.21
CA LEU A 173 -4.39 17.04 0.06
C LEU A 173 -3.75 16.34 -1.15
N LEU A 174 -3.93 15.03 -1.27
CA LEU A 174 -3.36 14.18 -2.31
C LEU A 174 -3.98 14.40 -3.70
N LYS A 175 -5.27 14.72 -3.76
CA LYS A 175 -6.07 14.92 -4.98
C LYS A 175 -5.96 13.76 -5.99
N PRO A 176 -6.10 12.50 -5.57
CA PRO A 176 -6.09 11.38 -6.49
C PRO A 176 -7.40 11.36 -7.28
N LYS A 177 -7.42 10.68 -8.44
CA LYS A 177 -8.67 10.41 -9.18
C LYS A 177 -9.51 9.33 -8.52
N HIS A 178 -8.83 8.31 -7.96
CA HIS A 178 -9.46 7.13 -7.35
C HIS A 178 -8.83 6.84 -5.99
N VAL A 179 -9.62 6.26 -5.08
CA VAL A 179 -9.17 5.88 -3.73
C VAL A 179 -9.64 4.47 -3.40
N ILE A 180 -8.77 3.69 -2.80
CA ILE A 180 -9.08 2.36 -2.27
C ILE A 180 -8.78 2.39 -0.76
N PRO A 181 -9.80 2.25 0.11
CA PRO A 181 -9.60 2.13 1.55
C PRO A 181 -9.05 0.74 1.90
N VAL A 182 -8.10 0.71 2.85
CA VAL A 182 -7.46 -0.50 3.39
C VAL A 182 -7.30 -0.39 4.90
N HIS A 183 -6.73 -1.42 5.54
CA HIS A 183 -6.39 -1.44 6.97
C HIS A 183 -7.59 -1.14 7.89
N TYR A 184 -8.71 -1.81 7.67
CA TYR A 184 -9.93 -1.69 8.49
C TYR A 184 -10.63 -3.04 8.62
N ASN A 185 -11.45 -3.19 9.65
CA ASN A 185 -12.30 -4.36 9.93
C ASN A 185 -11.57 -5.71 10.08
N THR A 186 -10.24 -5.73 10.15
CA THR A 186 -9.47 -6.96 10.40
C THR A 186 -9.61 -7.38 11.85
N TRP A 187 -9.66 -6.42 12.77
CA TRP A 187 -9.86 -6.63 14.21
C TRP A 187 -10.87 -5.65 14.79
N PRO A 188 -11.48 -5.96 15.95
CA PRO A 188 -12.48 -5.07 16.56
C PRO A 188 -11.99 -3.65 16.83
N VAL A 189 -10.69 -3.45 17.10
CA VAL A 189 -10.10 -2.15 17.43
C VAL A 189 -9.95 -1.22 16.23
N ILE A 190 -9.99 -1.76 15.00
CA ILE A 190 -9.90 -1.01 13.73
C ILE A 190 -11.17 -1.13 12.89
N GLN A 191 -12.32 -1.16 13.56
CA GLN A 191 -13.60 -1.18 12.84
C GLN A 191 -13.90 0.19 12.23
N ALA A 192 -14.23 0.19 10.94
CA ALA A 192 -14.65 1.37 10.21
C ALA A 192 -15.78 1.03 9.24
N GLU A 193 -16.58 2.04 8.89
CA GLU A 193 -17.65 1.92 7.90
C GLU A 193 -17.17 2.50 6.55
N PRO A 194 -16.66 1.69 5.61
CA PRO A 194 -16.06 2.20 4.37
C PRO A 194 -17.07 2.97 3.50
N GLU A 195 -18.37 2.69 3.61
CA GLU A 195 -19.41 3.45 2.91
C GLU A 195 -19.53 4.89 3.44
N LYS A 196 -19.30 5.13 4.74
CA LYS A 196 -19.22 6.50 5.27
C LYS A 196 -18.04 7.25 4.70
N PHE A 197 -16.88 6.58 4.62
CA PHE A 197 -15.69 7.16 3.98
C PHE A 197 -15.98 7.54 2.53
N LYS A 198 -16.61 6.63 1.76
CA LYS A 198 -16.99 6.87 0.37
C LYS A 198 -17.92 8.08 0.22
N ILE A 199 -18.98 8.13 1.03
CA ILE A 199 -19.94 9.24 1.00
C ILE A 199 -19.21 10.57 1.28
N LEU A 200 -18.35 10.62 2.31
CA LEU A 200 -17.63 11.83 2.70
C LEU A 200 -16.68 12.28 1.59
N VAL A 201 -15.86 11.40 1.06
CA VAL A 201 -14.88 11.72 0.01
C VAL A 201 -15.57 12.19 -1.27
N GLU A 202 -16.59 11.46 -1.75
CA GLU A 202 -17.29 11.78 -3.01
C GLU A 202 -18.18 13.03 -2.90
N ALA A 203 -18.57 13.44 -1.68
CA ALA A 203 -19.29 14.70 -1.46
C ALA A 203 -18.36 15.93 -1.49
N GLU A 204 -17.10 15.78 -1.07
CA GLU A 204 -16.18 16.90 -0.85
C GLU A 204 -15.05 16.98 -1.88
N THR A 205 -14.90 15.96 -2.72
CA THR A 205 -13.84 15.87 -3.73
C THR A 205 -14.36 15.32 -5.06
N THR A 206 -13.51 15.33 -6.10
CA THR A 206 -13.80 14.66 -7.38
C THR A 206 -13.36 13.21 -7.43
N ALA A 207 -12.67 12.73 -6.39
CA ALA A 207 -12.16 11.38 -6.31
C ALA A 207 -13.31 10.35 -6.25
N LYS A 208 -13.08 9.16 -6.82
CA LYS A 208 -14.01 8.02 -6.73
C LYS A 208 -13.46 6.98 -5.77
N VAL A 209 -14.28 6.55 -4.81
CA VAL A 209 -13.89 5.54 -3.82
C VAL A 209 -14.35 4.16 -4.27
N HIS A 210 -13.41 3.21 -4.26
CA HIS A 210 -13.64 1.81 -4.60
C HIS A 210 -13.45 0.94 -3.36
N ILE A 211 -14.54 0.42 -2.83
CA ILE A 211 -14.53 -0.52 -1.70
C ILE A 211 -14.40 -1.92 -2.27
N LEU A 212 -13.30 -2.59 -1.96
CA LEU A 212 -13.00 -3.94 -2.42
C LEU A 212 -13.07 -4.92 -1.24
N HIS A 213 -13.57 -6.13 -1.51
CA HIS A 213 -13.49 -7.23 -0.57
C HIS A 213 -12.23 -8.06 -0.82
N PRO A 214 -11.69 -8.74 0.22
CA PRO A 214 -10.56 -9.65 0.03
C PRO A 214 -10.82 -10.69 -1.06
N GLY A 215 -9.93 -10.73 -2.07
CA GLY A 215 -10.09 -11.54 -3.29
C GLY A 215 -10.56 -10.76 -4.51
N ASP A 216 -11.12 -9.57 -4.34
CA ASP A 216 -11.56 -8.72 -5.47
C ASP A 216 -10.36 -8.16 -6.25
N SER A 217 -10.61 -7.95 -7.55
CA SER A 217 -9.66 -7.31 -8.44
C SER A 217 -10.32 -6.21 -9.27
N MET A 218 -9.55 -5.15 -9.58
CA MET A 218 -10.01 -4.00 -10.36
C MET A 218 -8.94 -3.59 -11.38
N ASP A 219 -9.34 -3.37 -12.64
CA ASP A 219 -8.40 -2.87 -13.67
C ASP A 219 -8.27 -1.35 -13.58
N LEU A 220 -7.12 -0.89 -13.09
CA LEU A 220 -6.80 0.54 -12.98
C LEU A 220 -6.60 1.21 -14.35
N SER A 221 -6.34 0.45 -15.42
CA SER A 221 -6.16 1.02 -16.76
C SER A 221 -7.47 1.52 -17.37
N GLU A 222 -8.61 1.00 -16.94
CA GLU A 222 -9.94 1.40 -17.39
C GLU A 222 -10.48 2.65 -16.65
N LEU A 223 -9.85 3.04 -15.54
CA LEU A 223 -10.23 4.22 -14.76
C LEU A 223 -9.82 5.51 -15.49
N LYS A 224 -10.77 6.43 -15.66
CA LYS A 224 -10.62 7.71 -16.37
C LYS A 224 -10.28 8.86 -15.45
#